data_5c0b38b5fedfe2400b4802c1fb622cc5
#
_entry.id   5c0b38b5fedfe2400b4802c1fb622cc5
#
_cell.length_a   1.000
_cell.length_b   1.000
_cell.length_c   1.000
_cell.angle_alpha   90.00
_cell.angle_beta   90.00
_cell.angle_gamma   90.00
#
_symmetry.space_group_name_H-M   'P 1'
#
loop_
_entity.id
_entity.type
_entity.pdbx_description
1 polymer ?
#
loop_
_entity_poly.entity_id
_entity_poly.type
_entity_poly.pdbx_seq_one_letter_code
_entity_poly.pdbx_strand_id
1 'polypeptide(L)'
;MLIWVFRSITTSDWIRALSVAGFVGTCAGAMAQEAVPSRVAPRPETPSLQGGSGADFTELMALIETETSGGWLSTGLGEGTMSPFTSGVNVDPLGVLYQTSRTEQSGRLTTMGVRARVADVNEDMAQPSTLRLVSLTRLEREVARRMSEGQPVVESMRQLAGLYQIQYVFVFPEEKEIVIGGPAEGWSYNADGRAVATNAGTPTLQLDDLVTLMRTFSNEGAQVFRCSIDPQPENVKALKEYAVASQQRGALRPSAVSGWAKKLGEILGRQDITVEGVPADSRVARVIVEADYRMKLIGIGKLEGGSSVPDYFELLAKDPSLAGGSLDALRWWMTMNYDEVLHAPDRNTFEIRGQAVRCQSENEYLTDNGQRVSTGKAEPINQLFASNFTNHYADLAQRDPIFADMKGIFDLALISALLQHEGVSESLQWNGGVFASNGEYHPQTYATPKQCDSVVNHRVYNGKDIVVQVAGGVRADVMSVVLNEELNKESARLTQVSDNSKAPQLPEGRWWWDARQ
;
A
#
# COMPACT_ATOMS: atom_id res chain seq x y z
N MET A 1 14.40 17.07 8.50
CA MET A 1 14.20 15.65 8.18
C MET A 1 13.30 15.08 9.27
N LEU A 2 12.00 14.97 9.01
CA LEU A 2 11.05 14.32 9.91
C LEU A 2 11.16 12.82 9.66
N ILE A 3 11.72 12.10 10.61
CA ILE A 3 11.63 10.64 10.62
C ILE A 3 10.21 10.33 11.11
N TRP A 4 9.33 9.94 10.19
CA TRP A 4 8.02 9.40 10.55
C TRP A 4 8.25 8.00 11.11
N VAL A 5 8.37 7.92 12.43
CA VAL A 5 8.21 6.65 13.13
C VAL A 5 6.71 6.40 13.22
N PHE A 6 6.19 5.48 12.43
CA PHE A 6 4.82 5.01 12.59
C PHE A 6 4.67 4.49 14.03
N ARG A 7 3.94 5.22 14.84
CA ARG A 7 3.54 4.77 16.16
C ARG A 7 2.55 3.63 15.98
N SER A 8 3.04 2.41 15.96
CA SER A 8 2.22 1.24 16.24
C SER A 8 1.75 1.44 17.69
N ILE A 9 0.51 1.85 17.88
CA ILE A 9 -0.11 1.88 19.20
C ILE A 9 -0.36 0.42 19.55
N THR A 10 0.63 -0.19 20.18
CA THR A 10 0.48 -1.53 20.73
C THR A 10 -0.38 -1.45 22.01
N THR A 11 -1.11 -2.52 22.26
CA THR A 11 -2.00 -2.81 23.38
C THR A 11 -1.41 -2.63 24.78
N SER A 12 -0.20 -2.08 24.94
CA SER A 12 0.47 -1.93 26.24
C SER A 12 -0.06 -0.80 27.12
N ASP A 13 -0.79 0.17 26.58
CA ASP A 13 -1.38 1.24 27.42
C ASP A 13 -2.58 0.76 28.28
N TRP A 14 -3.11 -0.45 27.99
CA TRP A 14 -4.21 -1.05 28.77
C TRP A 14 -3.74 -1.93 29.93
N ILE A 15 -2.48 -2.37 29.95
CA ILE A 15 -1.96 -3.28 31.00
C ILE A 15 -1.54 -2.51 32.26
N ARG A 16 -1.36 -1.21 32.24
CA ARG A 16 -1.01 -0.42 33.42
C ARG A 16 -2.17 -0.07 34.36
N ALA A 17 -3.41 -0.34 33.95
CA ALA A 17 -4.59 -0.04 34.78
C ALA A 17 -5.12 -1.23 35.59
N LEU A 18 -4.52 -2.42 35.51
CA LEU A 18 -5.06 -3.65 36.15
C LEU A 18 -4.06 -4.44 37.02
N SER A 19 -2.98 -3.83 37.47
CA SER A 19 -2.01 -4.51 38.38
C SER A 19 -1.92 -3.84 39.76
N VAL A 20 -3.05 -3.63 40.42
CA VAL A 20 -3.12 -3.42 41.88
C VAL A 20 -4.26 -4.26 42.41
N ALA A 21 -4.04 -5.54 42.59
CA ALA A 21 -4.73 -6.36 43.56
C ALA A 21 -3.94 -7.67 43.78
N GLY A 22 -3.21 -7.69 44.79
CA GLY A 22 -2.85 -8.72 45.74
C GLY A 22 -2.64 -10.16 45.30
N PHE A 23 -1.44 -10.66 45.54
CA PHE A 23 -1.32 -11.98 46.18
C PHE A 23 -0.07 -12.02 47.05
N VAL A 24 -0.33 -12.21 48.37
CA VAL A 24 0.63 -12.56 49.40
C VAL A 24 0.66 -14.09 49.51
N GLY A 25 1.84 -14.67 49.63
CA GLY A 25 1.95 -16.09 50.00
C GLY A 25 3.23 -16.75 49.52
N THR A 26 4.15 -16.74 50.38
CA THR A 26 4.90 -17.71 51.18
C THR A 26 6.14 -18.34 50.54
N CYS A 27 7.19 -18.20 51.34
CA CYS A 27 8.55 -18.76 51.28
C CYS A 27 8.60 -20.29 51.13
N ALA A 28 9.65 -20.79 50.44
CA ALA A 28 10.65 -21.66 51.07
C ALA A 28 11.67 -22.19 50.05
N GLY A 29 12.94 -22.22 50.45
CA GLY A 29 13.88 -23.26 50.07
C GLY A 29 15.02 -22.83 49.13
N ALA A 30 16.10 -22.35 49.72
CA ALA A 30 17.42 -22.25 49.10
C ALA A 30 18.02 -23.64 48.85
N MET A 31 18.60 -23.85 47.69
CA MET A 31 19.78 -24.72 47.48
C MET A 31 20.65 -24.07 46.40
N ALA A 32 21.86 -23.73 46.81
CA ALA A 32 22.92 -23.29 45.93
C ALA A 32 23.40 -24.49 45.12
N GLN A 33 23.51 -24.33 43.81
CA GLN A 33 24.23 -25.25 42.96
C GLN A 33 25.22 -24.46 42.11
N GLU A 34 26.49 -24.82 42.25
CA GLU A 34 27.64 -24.19 41.59
C GLU A 34 27.50 -24.16 40.07
N ALA A 35 27.77 -22.99 39.50
CA ALA A 35 27.81 -22.79 38.06
C ALA A 35 29.08 -23.40 37.46
N VAL A 36 28.91 -24.40 36.64
CA VAL A 36 29.91 -24.88 35.69
C VAL A 36 29.90 -23.93 34.46
N PRO A 37 31.03 -23.39 34.03
CA PRO A 37 31.05 -22.53 32.82
C PRO A 37 30.79 -23.38 31.59
N SER A 38 29.60 -23.33 31.04
CA SER A 38 29.29 -23.86 29.73
C SER A 38 30.03 -23.03 28.68
N ARG A 39 30.99 -23.66 28.03
CA ARG A 39 31.51 -23.20 26.75
C ARG A 39 30.35 -23.13 25.77
N VAL A 40 29.89 -21.92 25.48
CA VAL A 40 29.00 -21.67 24.37
C VAL A 40 29.78 -21.93 23.09
N ALA A 41 29.45 -23.02 22.40
CA ALA A 41 29.90 -23.23 21.05
C ALA A 41 29.44 -22.04 20.17
N PRO A 42 30.25 -21.58 19.21
CA PRO A 42 29.80 -20.54 18.29
C PRO A 42 28.52 -21.04 17.61
N ARG A 43 27.42 -20.29 17.81
CA ARG A 43 26.18 -20.49 17.04
C ARG A 43 26.56 -20.39 15.58
N PRO A 44 26.15 -21.33 14.70
CA PRO A 44 26.29 -21.11 13.28
C PRO A 44 25.58 -19.79 12.98
N GLU A 45 26.28 -18.89 12.30
CA GLU A 45 25.69 -17.68 11.74
C GLU A 45 24.50 -18.12 10.90
N THR A 46 23.31 -17.92 11.42
CA THR A 46 22.11 -17.95 10.59
C THR A 46 22.35 -16.91 9.51
N PRO A 47 22.29 -17.28 8.23
CA PRO A 47 22.36 -16.29 7.17
C PRO A 47 21.31 -15.25 7.52
N SER A 48 21.74 -14.01 7.66
CA SER A 48 20.85 -12.88 7.88
C SER A 48 19.77 -13.00 6.80
N LEU A 49 18.55 -13.28 7.21
CA LEU A 49 17.38 -13.06 6.38
C LEU A 49 17.37 -11.56 6.07
N GLN A 50 18.16 -11.16 5.07
CA GLN A 50 18.02 -9.87 4.42
C GLN A 50 16.64 -9.89 3.77
N GLY A 51 15.67 -9.52 4.59
CA GLY A 51 14.29 -9.38 4.17
C GLY A 51 14.21 -8.34 3.07
N GLY A 52 13.87 -8.82 1.91
CA GLY A 52 13.70 -8.16 0.66
C GLY A 52 13.06 -6.79 0.65
N SER A 53 13.85 -5.82 0.65
CA SER A 53 13.85 -4.60 -0.16
C SER A 53 15.28 -4.12 -0.05
N GLY A 54 16.03 -4.02 -1.10
CA GLY A 54 17.48 -3.83 -1.15
C GLY A 54 18.12 -2.71 -0.29
N ALA A 55 17.40 -2.06 0.61
CA ALA A 55 17.97 -1.08 1.53
C ALA A 55 18.69 -1.78 2.70
N ASP A 56 19.98 -1.52 2.83
CA ASP A 56 20.80 -2.00 3.96
C ASP A 56 20.69 -1.01 5.14
N PHE A 57 20.03 -1.44 6.21
CA PHE A 57 19.86 -0.66 7.44
C PHE A 57 20.83 -1.06 8.57
N THR A 58 21.81 -1.93 8.31
CA THR A 58 22.72 -2.45 9.33
C THR A 58 23.49 -1.31 10.04
N GLU A 59 24.02 -0.35 9.27
CA GLU A 59 24.70 0.81 9.84
C GLU A 59 23.77 1.73 10.64
N LEU A 60 22.51 1.85 10.20
CA LEU A 60 21.50 2.64 10.89
C LEU A 60 21.13 1.98 12.24
N MET A 61 20.96 0.65 12.26
CA MET A 61 20.69 -0.10 13.49
C MET A 61 21.85 0.04 14.49
N ALA A 62 23.10 -0.14 14.02
CA ALA A 62 24.28 0.03 14.86
C ALA A 62 24.41 1.46 15.41
N LEU A 63 24.04 2.46 14.62
CA LEU A 63 24.03 3.86 15.10
C LEU A 63 22.95 4.09 16.16
N ILE A 64 21.75 3.54 15.98
CA ILE A 64 20.66 3.63 16.96
C ILE A 64 21.10 2.97 18.28
N GLU A 65 21.72 1.79 18.22
CA GLU A 65 22.24 1.09 19.40
C GLU A 65 23.29 1.92 20.17
N THR A 66 24.18 2.61 19.46
CA THR A 66 25.27 3.37 20.09
C THR A 66 24.86 4.76 20.60
N GLU A 67 23.91 5.40 19.93
CA GLU A 67 23.49 6.78 20.23
C GLU A 67 22.29 6.86 21.18
N THR A 68 21.67 5.73 21.52
CA THR A 68 20.53 5.67 22.41
C THR A 68 20.90 4.97 23.73
N SER A 69 20.42 5.50 24.85
CA SER A 69 20.69 4.95 26.18
C SER A 69 19.78 3.78 26.57
N GLY A 70 19.05 3.21 25.58
CA GLY A 70 18.21 2.03 25.82
C GLY A 70 19.04 0.77 26.06
N GLY A 71 18.56 -0.11 26.89
CA GLY A 71 19.13 -1.44 27.02
C GLY A 71 18.74 -2.30 25.82
N TRP A 72 19.71 -2.65 24.99
CA TRP A 72 19.52 -3.50 23.82
C TRP A 72 19.81 -4.96 24.14
N LEU A 73 18.98 -5.88 23.62
CA LEU A 73 19.20 -7.31 23.73
C LEU A 73 20.53 -7.71 23.05
N SER A 74 20.88 -7.07 21.95
CA SER A 74 22.14 -7.28 21.22
C SER A 74 23.39 -6.95 22.04
N THR A 75 23.30 -5.97 22.92
CA THR A 75 24.40 -5.57 23.83
C THR A 75 24.33 -6.28 25.19
N GLY A 76 23.30 -7.09 25.46
CA GLY A 76 23.10 -7.75 26.74
C GLY A 76 22.67 -6.83 27.90
N LEU A 77 22.33 -5.59 27.61
CA LEU A 77 22.00 -4.56 28.62
C LEU A 77 20.51 -4.31 28.81
N GLY A 78 19.63 -5.03 28.08
CA GLY A 78 18.19 -4.88 28.17
C GLY A 78 17.38 -5.75 27.23
N GLU A 79 16.09 -5.48 27.10
CA GLU A 79 15.13 -6.26 26.31
C GLU A 79 14.77 -5.61 24.96
N GLY A 80 15.30 -4.43 24.64
CA GLY A 80 15.05 -3.74 23.38
C GLY A 80 15.57 -4.50 22.17
N THR A 81 14.75 -4.66 21.15
CA THR A 81 15.12 -5.33 19.91
C THR A 81 14.92 -4.42 18.70
N MET A 82 15.77 -4.60 17.71
CA MET A 82 15.62 -3.96 16.39
C MET A 82 15.66 -5.00 15.28
N SER A 83 14.88 -4.76 14.25
CA SER A 83 14.93 -5.55 13.03
C SER A 83 14.75 -4.65 11.80
N PRO A 84 15.43 -4.96 10.67
CA PRO A 84 15.22 -4.23 9.43
C PRO A 84 13.78 -4.43 8.96
N PHE A 85 13.19 -3.37 8.43
CA PHE A 85 11.86 -3.36 7.85
C PHE A 85 11.93 -2.75 6.44
N THR A 86 10.95 -3.01 5.61
CA THR A 86 10.94 -2.60 4.19
C THR A 86 11.23 -1.12 3.96
N SER A 87 10.86 -0.27 4.93
CA SER A 87 10.97 1.19 4.85
C SER A 87 11.84 1.79 5.95
N GLY A 88 12.58 0.97 6.71
CA GLY A 88 13.39 1.46 7.82
C GLY A 88 13.75 0.38 8.82
N VAL A 89 13.80 0.75 10.07
CA VAL A 89 14.10 -0.14 11.20
C VAL A 89 12.88 -0.21 12.10
N ASN A 90 12.43 -1.42 12.40
CA ASN A 90 11.41 -1.65 13.44
C ASN A 90 12.11 -1.66 14.79
N VAL A 91 11.72 -0.75 15.67
CA VAL A 91 12.27 -0.61 17.02
C VAL A 91 11.18 -0.98 18.02
N ASP A 92 11.44 -1.93 18.92
CA ASP A 92 10.52 -2.28 19.99
C ASP A 92 10.36 -1.10 20.95
N PRO A 93 9.12 -0.65 21.25
CA PRO A 93 8.82 0.60 21.95
C PRO A 93 9.13 0.63 23.46
N LEU A 94 9.73 -0.39 24.08
CA LEU A 94 10.04 -0.42 25.50
C LEU A 94 11.11 0.58 25.97
N GLY A 95 11.03 1.81 25.49
CA GLY A 95 11.73 2.96 26.08
C GLY A 95 12.80 3.63 25.24
N VAL A 96 13.16 3.10 24.06
CA VAL A 96 14.24 3.64 23.24
C VAL A 96 13.82 4.86 22.42
N LEU A 97 12.58 4.97 22.03
CA LEU A 97 12.07 6.06 21.18
C LEU A 97 12.08 7.46 21.83
N TYR A 98 12.20 7.58 23.14
CA TYR A 98 12.24 8.90 23.80
C TYR A 98 13.53 9.66 23.58
N GLN A 99 14.61 9.02 23.11
CA GLN A 99 15.90 9.67 22.90
C GLN A 99 16.24 9.92 21.43
N THR A 100 15.59 9.25 20.50
CA THR A 100 15.79 9.50 19.04
C THR A 100 15.24 10.86 18.57
N SER A 101 14.53 11.59 19.43
CA SER A 101 14.11 12.97 19.14
C SER A 101 15.23 14.01 19.32
N ARG A 102 16.43 13.61 19.71
CA ARG A 102 17.59 14.51 19.68
C ARG A 102 17.99 14.76 18.23
N THR A 103 17.95 16.03 17.84
CA THR A 103 18.36 16.48 16.50
C THR A 103 19.83 16.12 16.31
N GLU A 104 20.10 15.15 15.46
CA GLU A 104 21.46 14.79 15.06
C GLU A 104 22.00 15.93 14.15
N GLN A 105 22.97 16.69 14.65
CA GLN A 105 23.49 17.88 13.96
C GLN A 105 24.67 17.55 13.04
N SER A 106 25.30 16.37 13.17
CA SER A 106 26.47 15.99 12.39
C SER A 106 26.18 15.57 10.96
N GLY A 107 24.91 15.30 10.60
CA GLY A 107 24.52 14.79 9.29
C GLY A 107 24.82 13.30 9.06
N ARG A 108 25.32 12.56 10.07
CA ARG A 108 25.61 11.11 9.96
C ARG A 108 24.36 10.31 9.65
N LEU A 109 23.25 10.55 10.37
CA LEU A 109 21.98 9.86 10.11
C LEU A 109 21.47 10.14 8.69
N THR A 110 21.60 11.37 8.23
CA THR A 110 21.24 11.72 6.85
C THR A 110 22.11 10.98 5.84
N THR A 111 23.43 10.93 6.07
CA THR A 111 24.38 10.23 5.19
C THR A 111 24.13 8.72 5.18
N MET A 112 23.91 8.10 6.33
CA MET A 112 23.58 6.67 6.44
C MET A 112 22.25 6.35 5.79
N GLY A 113 21.23 7.17 6.01
CA GLY A 113 19.95 7.02 5.34
C GLY A 113 20.03 7.16 3.81
N VAL A 114 20.94 7.99 3.28
CA VAL A 114 21.23 8.06 1.84
C VAL A 114 21.90 6.77 1.36
N ARG A 115 22.93 6.29 2.06
CA ARG A 115 23.64 5.04 1.70
C ARG A 115 22.73 3.83 1.73
N ALA A 116 21.89 3.69 2.76
CA ALA A 116 20.95 2.60 2.88
C ALA A 116 19.86 2.62 1.77
N ARG A 117 19.66 3.74 1.10
CA ARG A 117 18.70 3.90 0.01
C ARG A 117 19.29 3.77 -1.39
N VAL A 118 20.58 3.51 -1.51
CA VAL A 118 21.22 3.27 -2.81
C VAL A 118 20.81 1.86 -3.30
N ALA A 119 20.18 1.81 -4.46
CA ALA A 119 19.84 0.55 -5.10
C ALA A 119 21.06 -0.03 -5.85
N ASP A 120 21.21 -1.34 -5.80
CA ASP A 120 22.19 -2.06 -6.61
C ASP A 120 21.60 -2.31 -8.02
N VAL A 121 21.73 -1.31 -8.88
CA VAL A 121 21.20 -1.32 -10.25
C VAL A 121 22.38 -1.39 -11.23
N ASN A 122 22.37 -2.36 -12.13
CA ASN A 122 23.41 -2.43 -13.16
C ASN A 122 23.29 -1.23 -14.15
N GLU A 123 24.41 -0.89 -14.81
CA GLU A 123 24.49 0.29 -15.66
C GLU A 123 23.44 0.32 -16.79
N ASP A 124 23.15 -0.82 -17.42
CA ASP A 124 22.14 -0.92 -18.48
C ASP A 124 20.73 -0.63 -17.94
N MET A 125 20.40 -1.18 -16.77
CA MET A 125 19.09 -1.02 -16.14
C MET A 125 18.89 0.39 -15.56
N ALA A 126 19.97 1.07 -15.21
CA ALA A 126 19.94 2.45 -14.75
C ALA A 126 19.53 3.44 -15.85
N GLN A 127 19.71 3.09 -17.12
CA GLN A 127 19.34 3.97 -18.23
C GLN A 127 17.82 4.07 -18.37
N PRO A 128 17.28 5.28 -18.58
CA PRO A 128 15.87 5.45 -18.88
C PRO A 128 15.48 4.76 -20.18
N SER A 129 14.32 4.12 -20.20
CA SER A 129 13.73 3.48 -21.37
C SER A 129 12.27 3.88 -21.50
N THR A 130 11.85 4.26 -22.69
CA THR A 130 10.44 4.54 -22.98
C THR A 130 9.62 3.27 -23.09
N LEU A 131 10.27 2.16 -23.45
CA LEU A 131 9.64 0.85 -23.51
C LEU A 131 10.64 -0.23 -23.12
N ARG A 132 10.71 -0.52 -21.84
CA ARG A 132 11.40 -1.70 -21.30
C ARG A 132 10.44 -2.87 -21.30
N LEU A 133 10.96 -4.01 -21.67
CA LEU A 133 10.24 -5.27 -21.85
C LEU A 133 10.75 -6.28 -20.82
N VAL A 134 9.83 -6.88 -20.09
CA VAL A 134 10.10 -7.88 -19.06
C VAL A 134 9.36 -9.17 -19.44
N SER A 135 10.10 -10.22 -19.76
CA SER A 135 9.52 -11.54 -20.02
C SER A 135 9.20 -12.23 -18.69
N LEU A 136 7.92 -12.43 -18.42
CA LEU A 136 7.46 -13.09 -17.19
C LEU A 136 7.87 -14.56 -17.16
N THR A 137 7.86 -15.23 -18.31
CA THR A 137 8.25 -16.63 -18.43
C THR A 137 9.76 -16.84 -18.27
N ARG A 138 10.61 -15.91 -18.74
CA ARG A 138 12.06 -15.95 -18.47
C ARG A 138 12.37 -15.55 -17.04
N LEU A 139 11.70 -14.53 -16.51
CA LEU A 139 11.87 -14.10 -15.12
C LEU A 139 11.53 -15.22 -14.14
N GLU A 140 10.41 -15.91 -14.37
CA GLU A 140 10.00 -17.05 -13.56
C GLU A 140 11.09 -18.15 -13.56
N ARG A 141 11.58 -18.53 -14.74
CA ARG A 141 12.66 -19.53 -14.87
C ARG A 141 13.93 -19.14 -14.13
N GLU A 142 14.32 -17.85 -14.23
CA GLU A 142 15.53 -17.38 -13.54
C GLU A 142 15.33 -17.30 -12.02
N VAL A 143 14.13 -16.92 -11.55
CA VAL A 143 13.77 -16.99 -10.14
C VAL A 143 13.81 -18.43 -9.64
N ALA A 144 13.20 -19.37 -10.38
CA ALA A 144 13.20 -20.79 -10.05
C ALA A 144 14.64 -21.36 -9.97
N ARG A 145 15.51 -21.02 -10.94
CA ARG A 145 16.91 -21.42 -10.94
C ARG A 145 17.63 -20.92 -9.69
N ARG A 146 17.48 -19.63 -9.36
CA ARG A 146 18.11 -19.05 -8.16
C ARG A 146 17.63 -19.72 -6.88
N MET A 147 16.34 -19.94 -6.76
CA MET A 147 15.75 -20.63 -5.60
C MET A 147 16.30 -22.05 -5.47
N SER A 148 16.40 -22.82 -6.56
CA SER A 148 16.95 -24.18 -6.54
C SER A 148 18.44 -24.23 -6.16
N GLU A 149 19.19 -23.16 -6.43
CA GLU A 149 20.59 -22.98 -6.05
C GLU A 149 20.76 -22.36 -4.65
N GLY A 150 19.68 -22.09 -3.93
CA GLY A 150 19.70 -21.42 -2.64
C GLY A 150 20.14 -19.95 -2.70
N GLN A 151 20.06 -19.33 -3.88
CA GLN A 151 20.42 -17.93 -4.08
C GLN A 151 19.20 -17.02 -3.86
N PRO A 152 19.38 -15.81 -3.31
CA PRO A 152 18.28 -14.87 -3.15
C PRO A 152 17.80 -14.34 -4.50
N VAL A 153 16.51 -14.02 -4.59
CA VAL A 153 15.93 -13.25 -5.69
C VAL A 153 16.50 -11.83 -5.60
N VAL A 154 17.19 -11.40 -6.66
CA VAL A 154 17.88 -10.11 -6.69
C VAL A 154 16.88 -8.95 -6.80
N GLU A 155 17.35 -7.78 -6.38
CA GLU A 155 16.52 -6.56 -6.34
C GLU A 155 15.95 -6.19 -7.72
N SER A 156 16.73 -6.31 -8.78
CA SER A 156 16.27 -6.03 -10.13
C SER A 156 15.05 -6.86 -10.56
N MET A 157 14.97 -8.13 -10.11
CA MET A 157 13.80 -8.98 -10.32
C MET A 157 12.62 -8.52 -9.48
N ARG A 158 12.88 -8.16 -8.21
CA ARG A 158 11.84 -7.67 -7.30
C ARG A 158 11.19 -6.39 -7.79
N GLN A 159 11.97 -5.51 -8.43
CA GLN A 159 11.52 -4.22 -8.98
C GLN A 159 11.18 -4.29 -10.48
N LEU A 160 10.98 -5.49 -11.04
CA LEU A 160 10.60 -5.72 -12.44
C LEU A 160 11.44 -4.87 -13.42
N ALA A 161 12.77 -4.89 -13.26
CA ALA A 161 13.74 -4.13 -14.07
C ALA A 161 13.50 -2.61 -14.08
N GLY A 162 12.90 -2.04 -13.04
CA GLY A 162 12.63 -0.61 -12.93
C GLY A 162 11.39 -0.14 -13.69
N LEU A 163 10.53 -1.05 -14.15
CA LEU A 163 9.21 -0.68 -14.67
C LEU A 163 8.41 0.06 -13.59
N TYR A 164 7.84 1.23 -13.94
CA TYR A 164 6.98 1.98 -13.03
C TYR A 164 5.56 2.19 -13.57
N GLN A 165 5.29 1.70 -14.77
CA GLN A 165 3.96 1.66 -15.37
C GLN A 165 3.91 0.53 -16.40
N ILE A 166 2.74 -0.07 -16.62
CA ILE A 166 2.53 -0.99 -17.74
C ILE A 166 1.73 -0.27 -18.82
N GLN A 167 2.22 -0.39 -20.04
CA GLN A 167 1.55 0.12 -21.24
C GLN A 167 1.16 -1.01 -22.18
N TYR A 168 1.98 -2.06 -22.26
CA TYR A 168 1.79 -3.16 -23.20
C TYR A 168 1.90 -4.52 -22.55
N VAL A 169 1.17 -5.46 -23.12
CA VAL A 169 1.34 -6.90 -22.89
C VAL A 169 1.51 -7.57 -24.24
N PHE A 170 2.52 -8.41 -24.38
CA PHE A 170 2.80 -9.19 -25.58
C PHE A 170 2.79 -10.67 -25.23
N VAL A 171 2.20 -11.45 -26.11
CA VAL A 171 2.24 -12.90 -26.10
C VAL A 171 2.98 -13.33 -27.36
N PHE A 172 4.07 -14.05 -27.22
CA PHE A 172 4.86 -14.61 -28.33
C PHE A 172 4.72 -16.13 -28.33
N PRO A 173 3.75 -16.69 -29.08
CA PRO A 173 3.45 -18.13 -28.99
C PRO A 173 4.60 -19.02 -29.46
N GLU A 174 5.36 -18.61 -30.48
CA GLU A 174 6.48 -19.38 -31.02
C GLU A 174 7.63 -19.49 -29.99
N GLU A 175 7.91 -18.41 -29.28
CA GLU A 175 8.92 -18.32 -28.23
C GLU A 175 8.42 -18.82 -26.87
N LYS A 176 7.12 -19.04 -26.73
CA LYS A 176 6.41 -19.35 -25.49
C LYS A 176 6.67 -18.30 -24.42
N GLU A 177 6.53 -17.03 -24.79
CA GLU A 177 6.80 -15.90 -23.89
C GLU A 177 5.58 -15.03 -23.65
N ILE A 178 5.47 -14.58 -22.39
CA ILE A 178 4.58 -13.51 -21.95
C ILE A 178 5.47 -12.35 -21.54
N VAL A 179 5.26 -11.19 -22.15
CA VAL A 179 6.09 -10.01 -21.94
C VAL A 179 5.23 -8.82 -21.54
N ILE A 180 5.57 -8.16 -20.46
CA ILE A 180 5.00 -6.87 -20.08
C ILE A 180 5.97 -5.75 -20.44
N GLY A 181 5.44 -4.60 -20.83
CA GLY A 181 6.27 -3.49 -21.27
C GLY A 181 5.73 -2.13 -20.87
N GLY A 182 6.65 -1.22 -20.65
CA GLY A 182 6.35 0.17 -20.32
C GLY A 182 7.60 0.99 -20.03
N PRO A 183 7.43 2.24 -19.56
CA PRO A 183 8.53 3.10 -19.20
C PRO A 183 9.22 2.57 -17.94
N ALA A 184 10.54 2.65 -17.96
CA ALA A 184 11.39 2.18 -16.88
C ALA A 184 12.67 3.02 -16.78
N GLU A 185 13.29 3.01 -15.61
CA GLU A 185 14.58 3.61 -15.36
C GLU A 185 15.24 3.04 -14.11
N GLY A 186 16.43 3.49 -13.79
CA GLY A 186 17.04 3.21 -12.49
C GLY A 186 16.20 3.75 -11.35
N TRP A 187 16.33 3.16 -10.18
CA TRP A 187 15.57 3.54 -8.99
C TRP A 187 16.45 3.76 -7.78
N SER A 188 15.90 4.44 -6.80
CA SER A 188 16.48 4.61 -5.47
C SER A 188 15.38 4.51 -4.43
N TYR A 189 15.76 4.29 -3.16
CA TYR A 189 14.78 4.26 -2.07
C TYR A 189 14.52 5.67 -1.54
N ASN A 190 13.25 6.06 -1.48
CA ASN A 190 12.84 7.32 -0.87
C ASN A 190 12.89 7.24 0.67
N ALA A 191 12.50 8.32 1.35
CA ALA A 191 12.49 8.38 2.82
C ALA A 191 11.56 7.37 3.48
N ASP A 192 10.54 6.90 2.77
CA ASP A 192 9.58 5.90 3.23
C ASP A 192 10.03 4.47 2.89
N GLY A 193 11.23 4.30 2.27
CA GLY A 193 11.76 3.02 1.84
C GLY A 193 11.06 2.42 0.61
N ARG A 194 10.34 3.23 -0.18
CA ARG A 194 9.81 2.80 -1.47
C ARG A 194 10.87 2.94 -2.55
N ALA A 195 11.02 1.91 -3.37
CA ALA A 195 11.80 2.01 -4.60
C ALA A 195 11.08 2.93 -5.58
N VAL A 196 11.70 4.04 -5.93
CA VAL A 196 11.14 5.06 -6.83
C VAL A 196 12.08 5.30 -7.99
N ALA A 197 11.54 5.43 -9.17
CA ALA A 197 12.24 5.78 -10.39
C ALA A 197 13.00 7.11 -10.21
N THR A 198 14.25 7.15 -10.61
CA THR A 198 15.19 8.22 -10.23
C THR A 198 14.78 9.59 -10.77
N ASN A 199 14.25 9.66 -11.98
CA ASN A 199 13.82 10.92 -12.61
C ASN A 199 12.30 11.12 -12.49
N ALA A 200 11.51 10.06 -12.71
CA ALA A 200 10.06 10.13 -12.65
C ALA A 200 9.52 10.27 -11.22
N GLY A 201 10.28 9.83 -10.20
CA GLY A 201 9.83 9.84 -8.80
C GLY A 201 8.67 8.88 -8.52
N THR A 202 8.27 8.08 -9.51
CA THR A 202 7.16 7.12 -9.43
C THR A 202 7.66 5.80 -8.85
N PRO A 203 6.94 5.16 -7.92
CA PRO A 203 7.28 3.82 -7.44
C PRO A 203 7.39 2.81 -8.56
N THR A 204 8.39 1.93 -8.46
CA THR A 204 8.54 0.80 -9.36
C THR A 204 7.47 -0.26 -9.08
N LEU A 205 7.07 -0.98 -10.13
CA LEU A 205 6.22 -2.16 -10.00
C LEU A 205 6.99 -3.28 -9.30
N GLN A 206 6.29 -4.11 -8.52
CA GLN A 206 6.93 -5.14 -7.73
C GLN A 206 6.49 -6.55 -8.12
N LEU A 207 7.47 -7.46 -8.15
CA LEU A 207 7.25 -8.88 -8.42
C LEU A 207 6.28 -9.51 -7.40
N ASP A 208 6.37 -9.13 -6.13
CA ASP A 208 5.50 -9.65 -5.08
C ASP A 208 4.03 -9.31 -5.32
N ASP A 209 3.75 -8.08 -5.82
CA ASP A 209 2.41 -7.67 -6.20
C ASP A 209 1.91 -8.44 -7.44
N LEU A 210 2.78 -8.57 -8.45
CA LEU A 210 2.46 -9.34 -9.65
C LEU A 210 2.08 -10.77 -9.31
N VAL A 211 2.92 -11.48 -8.53
CA VAL A 211 2.66 -12.87 -8.14
C VAL A 211 1.39 -12.99 -7.30
N THR A 212 1.17 -12.07 -6.37
CA THR A 212 -0.07 -12.04 -5.57
C THR A 212 -1.29 -11.91 -6.47
N LEU A 213 -1.25 -11.01 -7.46
CA LEU A 213 -2.38 -10.76 -8.36
C LEU A 213 -2.56 -11.87 -9.41
N MET A 214 -1.48 -12.45 -9.93
CA MET A 214 -1.58 -13.64 -10.78
C MET A 214 -2.29 -14.79 -10.06
N ARG A 215 -2.01 -15.02 -8.77
CA ARG A 215 -2.71 -16.01 -7.94
C ARG A 215 -4.16 -15.64 -7.69
N THR A 216 -4.45 -14.35 -7.46
CA THR A 216 -5.83 -13.84 -7.27
C THR A 216 -6.68 -14.06 -8.50
N PHE A 217 -6.12 -13.88 -9.71
CA PHE A 217 -6.82 -14.04 -10.98
C PHE A 217 -6.55 -15.37 -11.68
N SER A 218 -5.92 -16.35 -11.00
CA SER A 218 -5.86 -17.73 -11.50
C SER A 218 -7.23 -18.40 -11.48
N ASN A 219 -7.39 -19.55 -12.16
CA ASN A 219 -8.64 -20.31 -12.19
C ASN A 219 -9.20 -20.66 -10.79
N GLU A 220 -8.32 -20.84 -9.81
CA GLU A 220 -8.66 -21.16 -8.42
C GLU A 220 -8.71 -19.91 -7.52
N GLY A 221 -8.38 -18.74 -8.06
CA GLY A 221 -8.29 -17.49 -7.32
C GLY A 221 -9.65 -16.82 -7.08
N ALA A 222 -9.65 -15.75 -6.30
CA ALA A 222 -10.85 -15.02 -5.91
C ALA A 222 -11.50 -14.21 -7.05
N GLN A 223 -10.77 -13.93 -8.14
CA GLN A 223 -11.20 -13.15 -9.32
C GLN A 223 -11.57 -11.68 -9.04
N VAL A 224 -11.45 -11.25 -7.80
CA VAL A 224 -11.73 -9.89 -7.33
C VAL A 224 -10.96 -9.64 -6.06
N PHE A 225 -10.64 -8.38 -5.80
CA PHE A 225 -10.15 -8.00 -4.47
C PHE A 225 -10.74 -6.66 -4.04
N ARG A 226 -10.86 -6.51 -2.74
CA ARG A 226 -11.40 -5.30 -2.13
C ARG A 226 -10.87 -5.07 -0.72
N CYS A 227 -10.94 -3.82 -0.27
CA CYS A 227 -10.89 -3.50 1.15
C CYS A 227 -12.05 -2.58 1.53
N SER A 228 -12.37 -2.56 2.80
CA SER A 228 -13.26 -1.57 3.40
C SER A 228 -12.70 -1.06 4.72
N ILE A 229 -13.00 0.20 5.03
CA ILE A 229 -12.75 0.82 6.33
C ILE A 229 -14.10 1.37 6.80
N ASP A 230 -14.71 0.68 7.74
CA ASP A 230 -16.06 0.96 8.19
C ASP A 230 -16.12 1.16 9.71
N PRO A 231 -16.90 2.15 10.20
CA PRO A 231 -17.10 2.33 11.63
C PRO A 231 -18.02 1.24 12.19
N GLN A 232 -17.83 0.93 13.46
CA GLN A 232 -18.69 -0.03 14.16
C GLN A 232 -20.10 0.54 14.33
N PRO A 233 -21.17 -0.21 14.03
CA PRO A 233 -22.55 0.28 14.07
C PRO A 233 -22.96 0.86 15.44
N GLU A 234 -22.50 0.25 16.52
CA GLU A 234 -22.78 0.72 17.89
C GLU A 234 -22.20 2.10 18.14
N ASN A 235 -21.00 2.35 17.64
CA ASN A 235 -20.32 3.64 17.77
C ASN A 235 -20.98 4.71 16.89
N VAL A 236 -21.45 4.33 15.69
CA VAL A 236 -22.23 5.24 14.82
C VAL A 236 -23.55 5.62 15.47
N LYS A 237 -24.24 4.67 16.10
CA LYS A 237 -25.46 4.93 16.87
C LYS A 237 -25.21 5.91 18.01
N ALA A 238 -24.18 5.64 18.84
CA ALA A 238 -23.81 6.53 19.95
C ALA A 238 -23.41 7.93 19.46
N LEU A 239 -22.74 8.02 18.31
CA LEU A 239 -22.39 9.29 17.65
C LEU A 239 -23.64 10.07 17.27
N LYS A 240 -24.61 9.43 16.61
CA LYS A 240 -25.88 10.03 16.22
C LYS A 240 -26.66 10.55 17.43
N GLU A 241 -26.79 9.72 18.47
CA GLU A 241 -27.47 10.10 19.71
C GLU A 241 -26.80 11.30 20.40
N TYR A 242 -25.47 11.31 20.46
CA TYR A 242 -24.70 12.41 21.02
C TYR A 242 -24.85 13.70 20.21
N ALA A 243 -24.79 13.63 18.88
CA ALA A 243 -24.96 14.77 17.99
C ALA A 243 -26.36 15.38 18.13
N VAL A 244 -27.42 14.58 18.13
CA VAL A 244 -28.81 15.02 18.33
C VAL A 244 -29.00 15.65 19.71
N ALA A 245 -28.49 15.03 20.77
CA ALA A 245 -28.57 15.60 22.13
C ALA A 245 -27.81 16.94 22.25
N SER A 246 -26.70 17.10 21.50
CA SER A 246 -25.96 18.37 21.47
C SER A 246 -26.74 19.47 20.78
N GLN A 247 -27.42 19.18 19.67
CA GLN A 247 -28.26 20.14 18.95
C GLN A 247 -29.45 20.61 19.80
N GLN A 248 -30.07 19.73 20.57
CA GLN A 248 -31.18 20.07 21.48
C GLN A 248 -30.76 21.02 22.61
N ARG A 249 -29.49 21.07 22.97
CA ARG A 249 -28.93 22.00 23.98
C ARG A 249 -28.70 23.42 23.44
N GLY A 250 -28.87 23.62 22.13
CA GLY A 250 -28.60 24.86 21.42
C GLY A 250 -27.19 24.98 20.86
N ALA A 251 -26.89 26.12 20.23
CA ALA A 251 -25.61 26.38 19.58
C ALA A 251 -24.43 26.28 20.56
N LEU A 252 -23.40 25.55 20.18
CA LEU A 252 -22.19 25.43 20.96
C LEU A 252 -21.44 26.76 21.07
N ARG A 253 -20.94 27.07 22.25
CA ARG A 253 -20.03 28.21 22.41
C ARG A 253 -18.70 27.89 21.68
N PRO A 254 -18.06 28.88 21.03
CA PRO A 254 -16.81 28.65 20.30
C PRO A 254 -15.74 27.91 21.11
N SER A 255 -15.66 28.18 22.42
CA SER A 255 -14.72 27.51 23.34
C SER A 255 -15.07 26.04 23.62
N ALA A 256 -16.28 25.58 23.37
CA ALA A 256 -16.73 24.21 23.61
C ALA A 256 -16.60 23.32 22.37
N VAL A 257 -16.44 23.91 21.18
CA VAL A 257 -16.42 23.20 19.89
C VAL A 257 -15.28 22.17 19.81
N SER A 258 -14.07 22.52 20.25
CA SER A 258 -12.92 21.60 20.22
C SER A 258 -13.14 20.38 21.15
N GLY A 259 -13.70 20.59 22.34
CA GLY A 259 -14.03 19.50 23.27
C GLY A 259 -15.15 18.60 22.72
N TRP A 260 -16.13 19.20 22.07
CA TRP A 260 -17.22 18.46 21.42
C TRP A 260 -16.70 17.59 20.26
N ALA A 261 -15.85 18.14 19.41
CA ALA A 261 -15.22 17.40 18.32
C ALA A 261 -14.36 16.23 18.79
N LYS A 262 -13.55 16.48 19.82
CA LYS A 262 -12.77 15.41 20.46
C LYS A 262 -13.68 14.29 20.93
N LYS A 263 -14.82 14.67 21.56
CA LYS A 263 -15.80 13.68 22.05
C LYS A 263 -16.46 12.88 20.94
N LEU A 264 -16.75 13.50 19.77
CA LEU A 264 -17.22 12.76 18.60
C LEU A 264 -16.21 11.69 18.15
N GLY A 265 -14.94 12.06 18.06
CA GLY A 265 -13.87 11.10 17.71
C GLY A 265 -13.73 9.96 18.74
N GLU A 266 -13.83 10.27 20.04
CA GLU A 266 -13.80 9.27 21.11
C GLU A 266 -14.99 8.31 21.04
N ILE A 267 -16.20 8.82 20.74
CA ILE A 267 -17.42 8.01 20.62
C ILE A 267 -17.33 7.09 19.40
N LEU A 268 -16.89 7.63 18.25
CA LEU A 268 -16.77 6.84 17.03
C LEU A 268 -15.68 5.77 17.16
N GLY A 269 -14.66 6.00 17.99
CA GLY A 269 -13.59 5.06 18.25
C GLY A 269 -12.79 4.72 17.00
N ARG A 270 -12.38 3.45 16.86
CA ARG A 270 -11.66 2.94 15.67
C ARG A 270 -12.62 2.37 14.65
N GLN A 271 -12.20 2.41 13.40
CA GLN A 271 -12.87 1.76 12.27
C GLN A 271 -12.21 0.42 11.97
N ASP A 272 -13.04 -0.56 11.65
CA ASP A 272 -12.56 -1.90 11.27
C ASP A 272 -12.11 -1.90 9.81
N ILE A 273 -11.01 -2.61 9.55
CA ILE A 273 -10.46 -2.80 8.22
C ILE A 273 -10.71 -4.25 7.79
N THR A 274 -11.36 -4.42 6.65
CA THR A 274 -11.58 -5.72 6.01
C THR A 274 -10.86 -5.78 4.68
N VAL A 275 -10.15 -6.87 4.40
CA VAL A 275 -9.51 -7.16 3.11
C VAL A 275 -10.00 -8.50 2.62
N GLU A 276 -10.38 -8.58 1.36
CA GLU A 276 -10.87 -9.80 0.72
C GLU A 276 -10.25 -9.96 -0.68
N GLY A 277 -10.10 -11.21 -1.11
CA GLY A 277 -9.63 -11.57 -2.44
C GLY A 277 -8.10 -11.61 -2.61
N VAL A 278 -7.35 -10.98 -1.72
CA VAL A 278 -5.89 -11.08 -1.63
C VAL A 278 -5.49 -11.44 -0.19
N PRO A 279 -4.30 -12.04 0.03
CA PRO A 279 -3.81 -12.27 1.38
C PRO A 279 -3.73 -10.96 2.18
N ALA A 280 -4.30 -10.95 3.39
CA ALA A 280 -4.38 -9.74 4.22
C ALA A 280 -3.00 -9.20 4.65
N ASP A 281 -1.99 -10.04 4.62
CA ASP A 281 -0.59 -9.73 4.90
C ASP A 281 0.25 -9.47 3.64
N SER A 282 -0.39 -9.34 2.46
CA SER A 282 0.30 -8.95 1.22
C SER A 282 0.57 -7.44 1.13
N ARG A 283 1.55 -7.06 0.31
CA ARG A 283 1.78 -5.65 -0.03
C ARG A 283 0.56 -5.04 -0.73
N VAL A 284 -0.12 -5.80 -1.60
CA VAL A 284 -1.37 -5.39 -2.26
C VAL A 284 -2.41 -4.95 -1.22
N ALA A 285 -2.66 -5.79 -0.20
CA ALA A 285 -3.58 -5.46 0.90
C ALA A 285 -3.19 -4.16 1.61
N ARG A 286 -1.91 -4.01 1.93
CA ARG A 286 -1.39 -2.81 2.59
C ARG A 286 -1.60 -1.55 1.76
N VAL A 287 -1.28 -1.60 0.46
CA VAL A 287 -1.39 -0.44 -0.44
C VAL A 287 -2.85 -0.01 -0.60
N ILE A 288 -3.77 -0.94 -0.86
CA ILE A 288 -5.18 -0.59 -1.04
C ILE A 288 -5.80 0.00 0.22
N VAL A 289 -5.43 -0.50 1.40
CA VAL A 289 -5.90 0.04 2.69
C VAL A 289 -5.30 1.44 2.96
N GLU A 290 -3.99 1.61 2.76
CA GLU A 290 -3.32 2.90 3.00
C GLU A 290 -3.81 3.97 2.01
N ALA A 291 -3.95 3.64 0.73
CA ALA A 291 -4.45 4.57 -0.28
C ALA A 291 -5.89 5.02 0.01
N ASP A 292 -6.75 4.08 0.39
CA ASP A 292 -8.13 4.38 0.79
C ASP A 292 -8.18 5.29 2.03
N TYR A 293 -7.40 4.98 3.06
CA TYR A 293 -7.36 5.79 4.27
C TYR A 293 -6.87 7.21 3.99
N ARG A 294 -5.80 7.38 3.18
CA ARG A 294 -5.29 8.70 2.80
C ARG A 294 -6.27 9.50 1.94
N MET A 295 -6.94 8.86 0.98
CA MET A 295 -8.01 9.50 0.20
C MET A 295 -9.07 10.12 1.12
N LYS A 296 -9.52 9.38 2.11
CA LYS A 296 -10.52 9.86 3.08
C LYS A 296 -9.99 10.99 3.95
N LEU A 297 -8.73 10.92 4.40
CA LEU A 297 -8.10 12.00 5.16
C LEU A 297 -7.98 13.28 4.33
N ILE A 298 -7.68 13.19 3.03
CA ILE A 298 -7.70 14.32 2.10
C ILE A 298 -9.11 14.89 2.04
N GLY A 299 -10.11 14.04 1.82
CA GLY A 299 -11.50 14.47 1.67
C GLY A 299 -12.07 15.21 2.87
N ILE A 300 -11.62 14.88 4.08
CA ILE A 300 -12.07 15.56 5.31
C ILE A 300 -11.11 16.66 5.81
N GLY A 301 -10.09 17.02 5.03
CA GLY A 301 -9.15 18.09 5.35
C GLY A 301 -8.20 17.78 6.52
N LYS A 302 -7.86 16.49 6.74
CA LYS A 302 -6.82 16.05 7.69
C LYS A 302 -5.47 15.77 7.01
N LEU A 303 -5.48 15.64 5.69
CA LEU A 303 -4.30 15.53 4.83
C LEU A 303 -4.51 16.47 3.63
N GLU A 304 -3.45 17.09 3.14
CA GLU A 304 -3.54 18.01 2.01
C GLU A 304 -3.57 17.27 0.68
N GLY A 305 -4.61 17.49 -0.13
CA GLY A 305 -4.73 16.97 -1.51
C GLY A 305 -4.09 17.87 -2.58
N GLY A 306 -3.65 19.08 -2.18
CA GLY A 306 -3.22 20.14 -3.10
C GLY A 306 -4.37 21.02 -3.58
N SER A 307 -4.03 22.11 -4.27
CA SER A 307 -5.00 23.13 -4.71
C SER A 307 -6.06 22.57 -5.68
N SER A 308 -5.73 21.49 -6.40
CA SER A 308 -6.61 20.87 -7.39
C SER A 308 -7.62 19.89 -6.77
N VAL A 309 -7.37 19.42 -5.54
CA VAL A 309 -8.26 18.49 -4.82
C VAL A 309 -8.64 19.10 -3.47
N PRO A 310 -9.54 20.10 -3.47
CA PRO A 310 -10.02 20.73 -2.24
C PRO A 310 -10.81 19.73 -1.39
N ASP A 311 -10.66 19.85 -0.07
CA ASP A 311 -11.40 19.04 0.89
C ASP A 311 -12.90 19.41 0.91
N TYR A 312 -13.71 18.57 1.58
CA TYR A 312 -15.15 18.77 1.73
C TYR A 312 -15.49 20.16 2.28
N PHE A 313 -14.77 20.64 3.27
CA PHE A 313 -15.04 21.94 3.91
C PHE A 313 -14.57 23.12 3.07
N GLU A 314 -13.52 22.95 2.27
CA GLU A 314 -13.09 23.95 1.28
C GLU A 314 -14.10 24.09 0.13
N LEU A 315 -14.68 22.95 -0.31
CA LEU A 315 -15.76 22.95 -1.29
C LEU A 315 -16.99 23.66 -0.73
N LEU A 316 -17.37 23.36 0.51
CA LEU A 316 -18.49 24.00 1.20
C LEU A 316 -18.27 25.50 1.41
N ALA A 317 -17.01 25.92 1.65
CA ALA A 317 -16.65 27.32 1.78
C ALA A 317 -16.83 28.10 0.46
N LYS A 318 -16.60 27.42 -0.68
CA LYS A 318 -16.83 28.03 -2.01
C LYS A 318 -18.30 28.13 -2.37
N ASP A 319 -19.10 27.13 -1.99
CA ASP A 319 -20.55 27.14 -2.23
C ASP A 319 -21.32 26.58 -1.01
N PRO A 320 -21.78 27.47 -0.12
CA PRO A 320 -22.54 27.10 1.06
C PRO A 320 -23.88 26.41 0.80
N SER A 321 -24.43 26.55 -0.41
CA SER A 321 -25.70 25.93 -0.78
C SER A 321 -25.58 24.40 -0.91
N LEU A 322 -24.34 23.88 -1.01
CA LEU A 322 -24.04 22.46 -1.08
C LEU A 322 -24.14 21.74 0.27
N ALA A 323 -24.38 22.45 1.39
CA ALA A 323 -24.51 21.82 2.70
C ALA A 323 -25.75 20.94 2.79
N GLY A 324 -25.59 19.62 2.97
CA GLY A 324 -26.71 18.67 3.12
C GLY A 324 -27.35 18.72 4.50
N GLY A 325 -26.58 18.67 5.55
CA GLY A 325 -27.07 18.57 6.93
C GLY A 325 -26.02 18.91 7.98
N SER A 326 -26.33 18.61 9.25
CA SER A 326 -25.39 18.74 10.36
C SER A 326 -24.52 17.49 10.59
N LEU A 327 -24.92 16.36 10.04
CA LEU A 327 -24.19 15.10 10.08
C LEU A 327 -24.31 14.42 8.72
N ASP A 328 -23.20 14.43 7.97
CA ASP A 328 -23.13 13.78 6.67
C ASP A 328 -22.37 12.46 6.79
N ALA A 329 -23.05 11.37 6.41
CA ALA A 329 -22.49 10.04 6.31
C ALA A 329 -22.18 9.76 4.84
N LEU A 330 -20.90 9.83 4.51
CA LEU A 330 -20.39 9.69 3.16
C LEU A 330 -19.70 8.35 2.98
N ARG A 331 -19.77 7.83 1.76
CA ARG A 331 -18.96 6.70 1.32
C ARG A 331 -18.17 7.11 0.09
N TRP A 332 -16.84 6.94 0.17
CA TRP A 332 -15.93 7.08 -0.95
C TRP A 332 -15.20 5.77 -1.16
N TRP A 333 -15.04 5.38 -2.41
CA TRP A 333 -14.23 4.22 -2.73
C TRP A 333 -13.49 4.41 -4.05
N MET A 334 -12.29 3.84 -4.12
CA MET A 334 -11.54 3.78 -5.36
C MET A 334 -11.93 2.54 -6.15
N THR A 335 -12.03 2.71 -7.47
CA THR A 335 -12.26 1.62 -8.41
C THR A 335 -11.47 1.85 -9.69
N MET A 336 -11.49 0.87 -10.58
CA MET A 336 -10.73 0.93 -11.82
C MET A 336 -11.29 1.96 -12.80
N ASN A 337 -10.39 2.61 -13.56
CA ASN A 337 -10.72 3.63 -14.55
C ASN A 337 -9.72 3.59 -15.72
N TYR A 338 -10.08 2.86 -16.75
CA TYR A 338 -9.33 2.76 -17.99
C TYR A 338 -10.12 3.40 -19.13
N ASP A 339 -9.42 4.06 -20.04
CA ASP A 339 -10.02 4.69 -21.21
C ASP A 339 -10.20 3.67 -22.33
N GLU A 340 -9.17 2.83 -22.55
CA GLU A 340 -9.16 1.81 -23.60
C GLU A 340 -8.22 0.64 -23.21
N VAL A 341 -8.60 -0.55 -23.63
CA VAL A 341 -7.75 -1.75 -23.71
C VAL A 341 -7.71 -2.16 -25.18
N LEU A 342 -6.68 -1.72 -25.89
CA LEU A 342 -6.54 -2.04 -27.31
C LEU A 342 -5.90 -3.41 -27.48
N HIS A 343 -6.31 -4.16 -28.49
CA HIS A 343 -5.69 -5.43 -28.84
C HIS A 343 -5.34 -5.53 -30.33
N ALA A 344 -4.29 -6.29 -30.65
CA ALA A 344 -3.98 -6.65 -32.03
C ALA A 344 -5.06 -7.59 -32.60
N PRO A 345 -5.20 -7.70 -33.95
CA PRO A 345 -6.19 -8.60 -34.57
C PRO A 345 -6.04 -10.07 -34.14
N ASP A 346 -4.83 -10.53 -33.88
CA ASP A 346 -4.51 -11.88 -33.40
C ASP A 346 -4.63 -12.06 -31.86
N ARG A 347 -4.98 -10.98 -31.15
CA ARG A 347 -5.09 -10.91 -29.68
C ARG A 347 -3.82 -11.35 -28.93
N ASN A 348 -2.66 -11.21 -29.56
CA ASN A 348 -1.36 -11.50 -28.94
C ASN A 348 -0.64 -10.25 -28.42
N THR A 349 -1.23 -9.07 -28.59
CA THR A 349 -0.68 -7.81 -28.11
C THR A 349 -1.79 -6.91 -27.61
N PHE A 350 -1.58 -6.35 -26.43
CA PHE A 350 -2.54 -5.44 -25.79
C PHE A 350 -1.84 -4.15 -25.39
N GLU A 351 -2.56 -3.04 -25.49
CA GLU A 351 -2.15 -1.73 -24.98
C GLU A 351 -3.19 -1.22 -24.01
N ILE A 352 -2.74 -0.84 -22.82
CA ILE A 352 -3.59 -0.36 -21.73
C ILE A 352 -3.46 1.15 -21.65
N ARG A 353 -4.59 1.87 -21.69
CA ARG A 353 -4.66 3.33 -21.62
C ARG A 353 -5.58 3.80 -20.50
N GLY A 354 -5.23 4.91 -19.90
CA GLY A 354 -6.01 5.53 -18.82
C GLY A 354 -5.21 5.69 -17.54
N GLN A 355 -5.82 6.37 -16.60
CA GLN A 355 -5.19 6.65 -15.31
C GLN A 355 -5.34 5.53 -14.25
N ALA A 356 -6.01 4.44 -14.61
CA ALA A 356 -6.27 3.24 -13.82
C ALA A 356 -7.20 3.41 -12.61
N VAL A 357 -7.31 4.57 -12.00
CA VAL A 357 -8.03 4.79 -10.73
C VAL A 357 -9.04 5.92 -10.85
N ARG A 358 -10.23 5.73 -10.32
CA ARG A 358 -11.22 6.78 -10.05
C ARG A 358 -11.79 6.64 -8.66
N CYS A 359 -12.20 7.77 -8.09
CA CYS A 359 -13.00 7.82 -6.87
C CYS A 359 -14.48 7.85 -7.23
N GLN A 360 -15.26 7.05 -6.54
CA GLN A 360 -16.72 7.09 -6.57
C GLN A 360 -17.25 7.51 -5.20
N SER A 361 -18.47 8.04 -5.18
CA SER A 361 -19.07 8.60 -3.98
C SER A 361 -20.54 8.23 -3.86
N GLU A 362 -21.01 8.14 -2.61
CA GLU A 362 -22.40 7.92 -2.26
C GLU A 362 -22.71 8.56 -0.92
N ASN A 363 -23.93 9.09 -0.76
CA ASN A 363 -24.47 9.45 0.54
C ASN A 363 -25.17 8.24 1.14
N GLU A 364 -24.99 8.01 2.43
CA GLU A 364 -25.61 6.91 3.16
C GLU A 364 -26.59 7.42 4.19
N TYR A 365 -27.66 6.66 4.38
CA TYR A 365 -28.61 6.90 5.45
C TYR A 365 -28.16 6.13 6.71
N LEU A 366 -28.14 6.81 7.84
CA LEU A 366 -27.87 6.19 9.15
C LEU A 366 -29.19 5.81 9.80
N THR A 367 -29.42 4.52 9.98
CA THR A 367 -30.58 3.99 10.71
C THR A 367 -30.48 4.32 12.20
N ASP A 368 -31.56 4.10 12.95
CA ASP A 368 -31.59 4.36 14.40
C ASP A 368 -30.71 3.42 15.20
N ASN A 369 -30.39 2.24 14.67
CA ASN A 369 -29.47 1.27 15.26
C ASN A 369 -28.02 1.43 14.76
N GLY A 370 -27.68 2.51 14.03
CA GLY A 370 -26.33 2.85 13.58
C GLY A 370 -25.89 2.16 12.29
N GLN A 371 -26.76 1.40 11.65
CA GLN A 371 -26.43 0.79 10.34
C GLN A 371 -26.38 1.84 9.25
N ARG A 372 -25.46 1.67 8.32
CA ARG A 372 -25.32 2.50 7.11
C ARG A 372 -26.03 1.81 5.95
N VAL A 373 -26.94 2.52 5.34
CA VAL A 373 -27.75 2.04 4.21
C VAL A 373 -27.43 2.86 2.98
N SER A 374 -27.10 2.17 1.88
CA SER A 374 -26.87 2.77 0.58
C SER A 374 -28.10 3.54 0.10
N THR A 375 -27.91 4.76 -0.41
CA THR A 375 -28.97 5.56 -1.04
C THR A 375 -28.97 5.40 -2.56
N GLY A 376 -27.88 4.87 -3.15
CA GLY A 376 -27.65 4.82 -4.59
C GLY A 376 -27.46 6.21 -5.22
N LYS A 377 -27.25 7.26 -4.39
CA LYS A 377 -27.11 8.65 -4.84
C LYS A 377 -26.00 9.35 -4.06
N ALA A 378 -25.34 10.29 -4.72
CA ALA A 378 -24.41 11.19 -4.07
C ALA A 378 -24.92 12.64 -4.20
N GLU A 379 -24.82 13.40 -3.12
CA GLU A 379 -25.07 14.84 -3.16
C GLU A 379 -23.99 15.57 -3.97
N PRO A 380 -24.30 16.76 -4.51
CA PRO A 380 -23.39 17.50 -5.40
C PRO A 380 -21.98 17.71 -4.81
N ILE A 381 -21.87 18.06 -3.53
CA ILE A 381 -20.58 18.27 -2.87
C ILE A 381 -19.77 16.96 -2.79
N ASN A 382 -20.44 15.86 -2.51
CA ASN A 382 -19.84 14.55 -2.42
C ASN A 382 -19.33 14.08 -3.80
N GLN A 383 -20.13 14.28 -4.85
CA GLN A 383 -19.73 14.04 -6.23
C GLN A 383 -18.57 14.92 -6.67
N LEU A 384 -18.59 16.20 -6.27
CA LEU A 384 -17.56 17.17 -6.65
C LEU A 384 -16.18 16.79 -6.09
N PHE A 385 -16.12 16.35 -4.82
CA PHE A 385 -14.88 15.81 -4.26
C PHE A 385 -14.39 14.60 -5.06
N ALA A 386 -15.25 13.62 -5.30
CA ALA A 386 -14.88 12.40 -6.04
C ALA A 386 -14.41 12.70 -7.47
N SER A 387 -15.05 13.65 -8.14
CA SER A 387 -14.66 14.11 -9.48
C SER A 387 -13.32 14.83 -9.47
N ASN A 388 -13.07 15.73 -8.52
CA ASN A 388 -11.79 16.42 -8.39
C ASN A 388 -10.67 15.44 -8.09
N PHE A 389 -10.88 14.48 -7.16
CA PHE A 389 -9.92 13.44 -6.85
C PHE A 389 -9.59 12.61 -8.10
N THR A 390 -10.59 12.22 -8.87
CA THR A 390 -10.42 11.45 -10.11
C THR A 390 -9.64 12.25 -11.16
N ASN A 391 -10.08 13.47 -11.47
CA ASN A 391 -9.52 14.28 -12.54
C ASN A 391 -8.08 14.71 -12.29
N HIS A 392 -7.68 14.80 -11.01
CA HIS A 392 -6.33 15.19 -10.58
C HIS A 392 -5.55 14.04 -9.93
N TYR A 393 -5.91 12.79 -10.27
CA TYR A 393 -5.26 11.62 -9.68
C TYR A 393 -3.75 11.58 -9.99
N ALA A 394 -3.34 12.00 -11.17
CA ALA A 394 -1.92 12.07 -11.55
C ALA A 394 -1.12 13.03 -10.65
N ASP A 395 -1.70 14.20 -10.32
CA ASP A 395 -1.08 15.17 -9.42
C ASP A 395 -0.97 14.60 -7.99
N LEU A 396 -2.00 13.88 -7.55
CA LEU A 396 -2.00 13.18 -6.26
C LEU A 396 -0.92 12.09 -6.21
N ALA A 397 -0.77 11.31 -7.28
CA ALA A 397 0.23 10.25 -7.38
C ALA A 397 1.68 10.79 -7.38
N GLN A 398 1.91 11.99 -7.92
CA GLN A 398 3.21 12.67 -7.82
C GLN A 398 3.50 13.19 -6.41
N ARG A 399 2.48 13.64 -5.69
CA ARG A 399 2.62 14.19 -4.32
C ARG A 399 2.75 13.11 -3.27
N ASP A 400 1.98 12.04 -3.41
CA ASP A 400 1.93 10.92 -2.48
C ASP A 400 2.09 9.60 -3.24
N PRO A 401 3.26 8.95 -3.11
CA PRO A 401 3.60 7.74 -3.85
C PRO A 401 2.63 6.57 -3.64
N ILE A 402 1.81 6.59 -2.58
CA ILE A 402 0.81 5.53 -2.35
C ILE A 402 -0.22 5.45 -3.47
N PHE A 403 -0.59 6.60 -4.07
CA PHE A 403 -1.53 6.63 -5.17
C PHE A 403 -0.90 6.11 -6.47
N ALA A 404 0.41 6.31 -6.66
CA ALA A 404 1.13 5.69 -7.76
C ALA A 404 1.26 4.17 -7.57
N ASP A 405 1.56 3.69 -6.35
CA ASP A 405 1.51 2.27 -6.00
C ASP A 405 0.12 1.67 -6.30
N MET A 406 -0.95 2.38 -5.92
CA MET A 406 -2.33 1.94 -6.18
C MET A 406 -2.62 1.77 -7.68
N LYS A 407 -2.14 2.71 -8.52
CA LYS A 407 -2.22 2.60 -9.97
C LYS A 407 -1.49 1.36 -10.46
N GLY A 408 -0.26 1.13 -10.00
CA GLY A 408 0.55 -0.04 -10.36
C GLY A 408 -0.14 -1.36 -10.01
N ILE A 409 -0.79 -1.43 -8.85
CA ILE A 409 -1.58 -2.61 -8.44
C ILE A 409 -2.76 -2.84 -9.37
N PHE A 410 -3.47 -1.80 -9.79
CA PHE A 410 -4.58 -1.95 -10.74
C PHE A 410 -4.09 -2.36 -12.12
N ASP A 411 -2.97 -1.80 -12.61
CA ASP A 411 -2.36 -2.20 -13.87
C ASP A 411 -1.97 -3.70 -13.83
N LEU A 412 -1.30 -4.15 -12.76
CA LEU A 412 -0.92 -5.56 -12.57
C LEU A 412 -2.13 -6.49 -12.45
N ALA A 413 -3.19 -6.05 -11.78
CA ALA A 413 -4.44 -6.80 -11.66
C ALA A 413 -5.14 -6.97 -13.02
N LEU A 414 -5.22 -5.89 -13.80
CA LEU A 414 -5.80 -5.93 -15.14
C LEU A 414 -5.05 -6.90 -16.04
N ILE A 415 -3.71 -6.87 -16.02
CA ILE A 415 -2.91 -7.80 -16.81
C ILE A 415 -3.13 -9.24 -16.37
N SER A 416 -3.11 -9.50 -15.06
CA SER A 416 -3.27 -10.86 -14.54
C SER A 416 -4.62 -11.43 -14.95
N ALA A 417 -5.69 -10.64 -14.88
CA ALA A 417 -7.03 -11.04 -15.30
C ALA A 417 -7.14 -11.18 -16.83
N LEU A 418 -6.50 -10.30 -17.60
CA LEU A 418 -6.49 -10.34 -19.05
C LEU A 418 -5.78 -11.60 -19.57
N LEU A 419 -4.60 -11.91 -19.05
CA LEU A 419 -3.85 -13.13 -19.42
C LEU A 419 -4.66 -14.41 -19.11
N GLN A 420 -5.38 -14.41 -17.99
CA GLN A 420 -6.26 -15.52 -17.63
C GLN A 420 -7.47 -15.62 -18.57
N HIS A 421 -8.13 -14.49 -18.86
CA HIS A 421 -9.30 -14.43 -19.73
C HIS A 421 -8.98 -14.87 -21.17
N GLU A 422 -7.83 -14.48 -21.70
CA GLU A 422 -7.35 -14.86 -23.03
C GLU A 422 -6.81 -16.31 -23.10
N GLY A 423 -6.78 -17.04 -21.99
CA GLY A 423 -6.28 -18.41 -21.95
C GLY A 423 -4.79 -18.52 -22.32
N VAL A 424 -4.01 -17.48 -22.02
CA VAL A 424 -2.60 -17.41 -22.44
C VAL A 424 -1.75 -18.50 -21.81
N SER A 425 -2.01 -18.82 -20.54
CA SER A 425 -1.29 -19.88 -19.83
C SER A 425 -1.46 -21.24 -20.51
N GLU A 426 -2.68 -21.56 -20.91
CA GLU A 426 -3.02 -22.82 -21.62
C GLU A 426 -2.40 -22.84 -23.02
N SER A 427 -2.50 -21.73 -23.75
CA SER A 427 -1.99 -21.64 -25.14
C SER A 427 -0.46 -21.80 -25.21
N LEU A 428 0.26 -21.27 -24.22
CA LEU A 428 1.72 -21.36 -24.12
C LEU A 428 2.20 -22.61 -23.35
N GLN A 429 1.29 -23.37 -22.75
CA GLN A 429 1.62 -24.45 -21.82
C GLN A 429 2.49 -23.96 -20.63
N TRP A 430 2.24 -22.73 -20.18
CA TRP A 430 2.91 -22.13 -19.04
C TRP A 430 1.97 -22.09 -17.82
N ASN A 431 2.28 -22.89 -16.83
CA ASN A 431 1.46 -23.02 -15.60
C ASN A 431 1.83 -22.03 -14.49
N GLY A 432 2.65 -21.01 -14.81
CA GLY A 432 3.13 -20.04 -13.81
C GLY A 432 4.34 -20.50 -13.00
N GLY A 433 4.72 -21.78 -13.05
CA GLY A 433 5.89 -22.31 -12.36
C GLY A 433 5.96 -21.96 -10.87
N VAL A 434 7.06 -21.36 -10.41
CA VAL A 434 7.20 -20.91 -9.01
C VAL A 434 6.26 -19.78 -8.65
N PHE A 435 5.67 -19.06 -9.61
CA PHE A 435 4.70 -18.00 -9.39
C PHE A 435 3.25 -18.51 -9.27
N ALA A 436 2.98 -19.77 -9.63
CA ALA A 436 1.65 -20.39 -9.53
C ALA A 436 1.09 -20.35 -8.10
N SER A 437 -0.21 -20.62 -7.95
CA SER A 437 -0.89 -20.61 -6.64
C SER A 437 -0.25 -21.57 -5.63
N ASN A 438 0.26 -22.70 -6.11
CA ASN A 438 1.00 -23.70 -5.34
C ASN A 438 2.52 -23.62 -5.54
N GLY A 439 3.02 -22.54 -6.17
CA GLY A 439 4.45 -22.36 -6.46
C GLY A 439 5.27 -22.00 -5.23
N GLU A 440 6.56 -22.28 -5.30
CA GLU A 440 7.50 -22.11 -4.18
C GLU A 440 7.90 -20.66 -3.91
N TYR A 441 7.63 -19.73 -4.82
CA TYR A 441 7.90 -18.31 -4.57
C TYR A 441 6.91 -17.75 -3.55
N HIS A 442 7.45 -17.21 -2.46
CA HIS A 442 6.65 -16.60 -1.40
C HIS A 442 6.84 -15.08 -1.42
N PRO A 443 5.81 -14.31 -1.85
CA PRO A 443 5.81 -12.86 -1.68
C PRO A 443 6.06 -12.46 -0.23
N GLN A 444 6.76 -11.35 -0.03
CA GLN A 444 7.02 -10.84 1.31
C GLN A 444 5.72 -10.48 2.03
N THR A 445 5.63 -10.86 3.30
CA THR A 445 4.47 -10.54 4.14
C THR A 445 4.64 -9.22 4.88
N TYR A 446 3.51 -8.53 5.09
CA TYR A 446 3.43 -7.23 5.74
C TYR A 446 2.35 -7.25 6.82
N ALA A 447 2.63 -6.66 7.96
CA ALA A 447 1.59 -6.47 8.97
C ALA A 447 0.55 -5.46 8.45
N THR A 448 -0.65 -5.93 8.15
CA THR A 448 -1.77 -5.06 7.78
C THR A 448 -2.60 -4.75 9.02
N PRO A 449 -2.84 -3.49 9.33
CA PRO A 449 -3.65 -3.12 10.49
C PRO A 449 -5.10 -3.63 10.30
N LYS A 450 -5.67 -4.16 11.37
CA LYS A 450 -7.09 -4.58 11.40
C LYS A 450 -8.03 -3.44 11.73
N GLN A 451 -7.51 -2.35 12.26
CA GLN A 451 -8.24 -1.14 12.65
C GLN A 451 -7.41 0.10 12.38
N CYS A 452 -8.08 1.21 12.10
CA CYS A 452 -7.49 2.53 12.01
C CYS A 452 -8.30 3.56 12.78
N ASP A 453 -7.73 4.75 12.96
CA ASP A 453 -8.43 5.86 13.58
C ASP A 453 -9.59 6.32 12.70
N SER A 454 -10.65 6.80 13.34
CA SER A 454 -11.86 7.21 12.66
C SER A 454 -11.65 8.37 11.70
N VAL A 455 -12.22 8.23 10.51
CA VAL A 455 -12.27 9.26 9.49
C VAL A 455 -13.50 10.15 9.74
N VAL A 456 -13.36 11.05 10.69
CA VAL A 456 -14.37 12.06 11.05
C VAL A 456 -13.71 13.42 11.23
N ASN A 457 -14.35 14.44 10.74
CA ASN A 457 -13.95 15.83 11.00
C ASN A 457 -15.18 16.71 11.13
N HIS A 458 -15.03 17.90 11.72
CA HIS A 458 -16.11 18.86 11.86
C HIS A 458 -15.57 20.27 11.67
N ARG A 459 -16.43 21.15 11.20
CA ARG A 459 -16.20 22.61 11.18
C ARG A 459 -17.50 23.34 11.48
N VAL A 460 -17.39 24.53 12.07
CA VAL A 460 -18.50 25.45 12.23
C VAL A 460 -18.62 26.31 10.99
N TYR A 461 -19.74 26.23 10.32
CA TYR A 461 -20.01 27.00 9.10
C TYR A 461 -21.32 27.78 9.24
N ASN A 462 -21.27 29.14 9.08
CA ASN A 462 -22.40 30.01 9.25
C ASN A 462 -23.20 29.76 10.56
N GLY A 463 -22.49 29.48 11.66
CA GLY A 463 -23.09 29.19 12.96
C GLY A 463 -23.73 27.81 13.10
N LYS A 464 -23.55 26.92 12.11
CA LYS A 464 -23.95 25.51 12.17
C LYS A 464 -22.75 24.62 12.31
N ASP A 465 -22.85 23.64 13.18
CA ASP A 465 -21.85 22.58 13.29
C ASP A 465 -22.10 21.54 12.19
N ILE A 466 -21.10 21.33 11.34
CA ILE A 466 -21.13 20.31 10.29
C ILE A 466 -20.14 19.23 10.64
N VAL A 467 -20.62 18.01 10.78
CA VAL A 467 -19.82 16.80 11.02
C VAL A 467 -19.84 15.96 9.77
N VAL A 468 -18.65 15.56 9.30
CA VAL A 468 -18.49 14.64 8.19
C VAL A 468 -17.81 13.38 8.68
N GLN A 469 -18.45 12.25 8.43
CA GLN A 469 -17.93 10.92 8.72
C GLN A 469 -17.89 10.11 7.42
N VAL A 470 -16.72 9.55 7.10
CA VAL A 470 -16.50 8.83 5.84
C VAL A 470 -16.18 7.37 6.09
N ALA A 471 -16.86 6.51 5.33
CA ALA A 471 -16.56 5.10 5.18
C ALA A 471 -16.23 4.79 3.71
N GLY A 472 -15.90 3.56 3.37
CA GLY A 472 -15.66 3.09 2.01
C GLY A 472 -14.46 2.18 1.92
N GLY A 473 -13.76 2.19 0.78
CA GLY A 473 -12.68 1.25 0.55
C GLY A 473 -12.14 1.30 -0.87
N VAL A 474 -11.64 0.16 -1.31
CA VAL A 474 -11.26 -0.12 -2.69
C VAL A 474 -12.11 -1.28 -3.21
N ARG A 475 -12.59 -1.17 -4.44
CA ARG A 475 -13.31 -2.24 -5.15
C ARG A 475 -12.66 -2.45 -6.52
N ALA A 476 -11.85 -3.48 -6.64
CA ALA A 476 -11.20 -3.83 -7.90
C ALA A 476 -12.05 -4.85 -8.66
N ASP A 477 -13.04 -4.36 -9.37
CA ASP A 477 -13.85 -5.17 -10.30
C ASP A 477 -13.15 -5.24 -11.66
N VAL A 478 -12.09 -6.05 -11.72
CA VAL A 478 -11.21 -6.14 -12.88
C VAL A 478 -11.95 -6.73 -14.08
N MET A 479 -12.82 -7.70 -13.84
CA MET A 479 -13.58 -8.36 -14.92
C MET A 479 -14.55 -7.40 -15.60
N SER A 480 -15.02 -6.36 -14.91
CA SER A 480 -15.83 -5.31 -15.56
C SER A 480 -15.05 -4.50 -16.61
N VAL A 481 -13.72 -4.45 -16.52
CA VAL A 481 -12.85 -3.83 -17.53
C VAL A 481 -12.53 -4.83 -18.64
N VAL A 482 -12.15 -6.06 -18.30
CA VAL A 482 -11.77 -7.11 -19.25
C VAL A 482 -12.94 -7.48 -20.19
N LEU A 483 -14.16 -7.54 -19.68
CA LEU A 483 -15.35 -7.91 -20.44
C LEU A 483 -16.08 -6.73 -21.10
N ASN A 484 -15.60 -5.50 -20.92
CA ASN A 484 -16.28 -4.33 -21.47
C ASN A 484 -15.89 -4.12 -22.95
N GLU A 485 -16.81 -4.44 -23.84
CA GLU A 485 -16.63 -4.29 -25.32
C GLU A 485 -16.40 -2.83 -25.74
N GLU A 486 -16.89 -1.83 -24.97
CA GLU A 486 -16.66 -0.43 -25.28
C GLU A 486 -15.20 0.00 -25.03
N LEU A 487 -14.54 -0.65 -24.07
CA LEU A 487 -13.12 -0.41 -23.75
C LEU A 487 -12.20 -1.27 -24.64
N ASN A 488 -12.62 -2.49 -25.00
CA ASN A 488 -11.81 -3.45 -25.75
C ASN A 488 -11.97 -3.23 -27.24
N LYS A 489 -10.95 -2.64 -27.89
CA LYS A 489 -10.99 -2.27 -29.30
C LYS A 489 -9.81 -2.86 -30.08
N GLU A 490 -10.08 -3.33 -31.28
CA GLU A 490 -9.03 -3.78 -32.19
C GLU A 490 -8.19 -2.62 -32.73
N SER A 491 -6.87 -2.83 -32.82
CA SER A 491 -5.92 -1.86 -33.39
C SER A 491 -4.83 -2.57 -34.17
N ALA A 492 -4.91 -2.49 -35.49
CA ALA A 492 -3.89 -3.08 -36.39
C ALA A 492 -2.47 -2.54 -36.18
N ARG A 493 -2.34 -1.33 -35.62
CA ARG A 493 -1.03 -0.74 -35.23
C ARG A 493 -0.25 -1.65 -34.28
N LEU A 494 -0.92 -2.37 -33.42
CA LEU A 494 -0.29 -3.21 -32.40
C LEU A 494 0.50 -4.38 -33.00
N THR A 495 0.19 -4.83 -34.20
CA THR A 495 0.99 -5.84 -34.90
C THR A 495 2.42 -5.34 -35.11
N GLN A 496 2.60 -4.10 -35.59
CA GLN A 496 3.93 -3.52 -35.77
C GLN A 496 4.64 -3.27 -34.43
N VAL A 497 3.91 -2.84 -33.40
CA VAL A 497 4.46 -2.67 -32.06
C VAL A 497 4.97 -4.01 -31.52
N SER A 498 4.22 -5.09 -31.74
CA SER A 498 4.62 -6.45 -31.36
C SER A 498 5.93 -6.86 -32.04
N ASP A 499 6.03 -6.68 -33.36
CA ASP A 499 7.24 -7.04 -34.14
C ASP A 499 8.49 -6.29 -33.67
N ASN A 500 8.36 -5.01 -33.33
CA ASN A 500 9.45 -4.20 -32.78
C ASN A 500 9.84 -4.57 -31.34
N SER A 501 8.96 -5.27 -30.64
CA SER A 501 9.13 -5.65 -29.24
C SER A 501 9.69 -7.06 -29.04
N LYS A 502 9.87 -7.84 -30.12
CA LYS A 502 10.47 -9.17 -30.04
C LYS A 502 11.86 -9.14 -29.43
N ALA A 503 12.16 -10.15 -28.61
CA ALA A 503 13.44 -10.26 -27.95
C ALA A 503 14.60 -10.33 -28.98
N PRO A 504 15.66 -9.51 -28.81
CA PRO A 504 16.89 -9.73 -29.57
C PRO A 504 17.57 -11.01 -29.08
N GLN A 505 18.71 -11.36 -29.66
CA GLN A 505 19.53 -12.41 -29.08
C GLN A 505 20.04 -11.95 -27.71
N LEU A 506 19.51 -12.54 -26.65
CA LEU A 506 19.84 -12.18 -25.27
C LEU A 506 20.87 -13.14 -24.66
N PRO A 507 21.75 -12.68 -23.77
CA PRO A 507 22.58 -13.54 -22.96
C PRO A 507 21.74 -14.53 -22.13
N GLU A 508 22.34 -15.65 -21.75
CA GLU A 508 21.71 -16.61 -20.84
C GLU A 508 21.32 -15.94 -19.51
N GLY A 509 20.15 -16.26 -18.99
CA GLY A 509 19.61 -15.68 -17.75
C GLY A 509 19.05 -14.24 -17.90
N ARG A 510 19.15 -13.62 -19.07
CA ARG A 510 18.58 -12.28 -19.29
C ARG A 510 17.07 -12.39 -19.55
N TRP A 511 16.27 -11.72 -18.77
CA TRP A 511 14.80 -11.79 -18.77
C TRP A 511 14.13 -10.44 -19.11
N TRP A 512 14.92 -9.41 -19.42
CA TRP A 512 14.46 -8.08 -19.82
C TRP A 512 15.32 -7.49 -20.94
N TRP A 513 14.75 -6.56 -21.71
CA TRP A 513 15.41 -5.78 -22.77
C TRP A 513 14.68 -4.48 -23.02
N ASP A 514 15.30 -3.55 -23.69
CA ASP A 514 14.65 -2.33 -24.19
C ASP A 514 14.21 -2.54 -25.65
N ALA A 515 13.01 -2.06 -26.01
CA ALA A 515 12.52 -2.13 -27.38
C ALA A 515 13.45 -1.37 -28.33
N ARG A 516 13.57 -1.86 -29.54
CA ARG A 516 14.32 -1.15 -30.59
C ARG A 516 13.56 0.13 -30.95
N GLN A 517 14.24 1.25 -30.87
CA GLN A 517 13.70 2.55 -31.33
C GLN A 517 13.58 2.58 -32.84
#